data_6d10ea86e499dbf3b39af4f0f8f25802
#
_entry.id   6d10ea86e499dbf3b39af4f0f8f25802
#
_cell.length_a   1.000
_cell.length_b   1.000
_cell.length_c   1.000
_cell.angle_alpha   90.00
_cell.angle_beta   90.00
_cell.angle_gamma   90.00
#
_symmetry.space_group_name_H-M   'P 1'
#
loop_
_entity.id
_entity.type
_entity.pdbx_description
1 polymer ?
#
loop_
_entity_poly.entity_id
_entity_poly.type
_entity_poly.pdbx_seq_one_letter_code
_entity_poly.pdbx_strand_id
1 'polypeptide(L)'
;MKTKLFLSQLVALVVVAAIFYASYGATNALASACANVPEIYFAWERAVPFWAWSIVPYWSLNLLYALGFFLCRNSRELARYVTQLLAAQIIATLFFIVFPLQMSWEKPAVSGLSGFLFSSLAAFDLPFNQAPSLHIILCVVVGAFYLRKARAVWLKVALVAWFALIGLSVLTTYQHHFIDIPTGLAAGCFVLLVRPMDGEPLRFAMATETARYKWAALYLGLAFLTLFAAITGAKIWSSWALWLSWASLSFALVACGYAFFGAGVFAKNGQGRHVAAAKALLFPYLCIARLNAFFWLRGRRLSDEILPGLYLGSVKQAGKFDAVLDCAAEFERPDGAQIYASLPMLDMITPSVDELKRGADELEWLVKTTLCVGENLPQMAAKLGSNFSAKAGYANGRDLKFRRQADARANLQTSGAANESEIGAAKQIFANSNGRTAETNGKKLLVCCALGYGRSASVLLAWMVIYRGFGFDDALNLLKSRREKIAVSSSLRERIERLAVRTSEI
;
A
#
# COMPACT_ATOMS: atom_id res chain seq x y z
N MET A 1 28.19 23.02 -0.27
CA MET A 1 27.00 22.15 -0.20
C MET A 1 27.30 20.78 0.38
N LYS A 2 28.36 20.07 -0.06
CA LYS A 2 28.74 18.73 0.45
C LYS A 2 29.10 18.74 1.95
N THR A 3 29.86 19.75 2.43
CA THR A 3 30.27 19.88 3.84
C THR A 3 29.06 20.06 4.78
N LYS A 4 28.07 20.86 4.38
CA LYS A 4 26.83 21.04 5.17
C LYS A 4 26.03 19.75 5.30
N LEU A 5 25.92 18.95 4.22
CA LEU A 5 25.25 17.66 4.27
C LEU A 5 25.97 16.68 5.20
N PHE A 6 27.30 16.58 5.08
CA PHE A 6 28.12 15.71 5.95
C PHE A 6 27.95 16.04 7.43
N LEU A 7 27.99 17.34 7.78
CA LEU A 7 27.75 17.77 9.17
C LEU A 7 26.35 17.38 9.65
N SER A 8 25.32 17.57 8.80
CA SER A 8 23.95 17.14 9.12
C SER A 8 23.84 15.63 9.32
N GLN A 9 24.56 14.82 8.53
CA GLN A 9 24.61 13.36 8.67
C GLN A 9 25.26 12.95 9.99
N LEU A 10 26.36 13.57 10.35
CA LEU A 10 27.07 13.32 11.61
C LEU A 10 26.20 13.71 12.82
N VAL A 11 25.63 14.90 12.81
CA VAL A 11 24.71 15.35 13.87
C VAL A 11 23.51 14.42 14.00
N ALA A 12 22.90 14.05 12.89
CA ALA A 12 21.77 13.13 12.89
C ALA A 12 22.14 11.75 13.47
N LEU A 13 23.31 11.20 13.10
CA LEU A 13 23.82 9.94 13.66
C LEU A 13 23.99 10.04 15.18
N VAL A 14 24.65 11.10 15.67
CA VAL A 14 24.89 11.28 17.10
C VAL A 14 23.58 11.43 17.87
N VAL A 15 22.66 12.26 17.39
CA VAL A 15 21.36 12.49 18.05
C VAL A 15 20.52 11.21 18.08
N VAL A 16 20.41 10.50 16.94
CA VAL A 16 19.60 9.28 16.88
C VAL A 16 20.25 8.16 17.71
N ALA A 17 21.58 8.05 17.73
CA ALA A 17 22.28 7.11 18.60
C ALA A 17 22.06 7.44 20.08
N ALA A 18 22.11 8.71 20.48
CA ALA A 18 21.83 9.12 21.86
C ALA A 18 20.40 8.75 22.29
N ILE A 19 19.40 9.00 21.42
CA ILE A 19 18.01 8.60 21.67
C ILE A 19 17.89 7.07 21.79
N PHE A 20 18.59 6.34 20.90
CA PHE A 20 18.62 4.87 20.94
C PHE A 20 19.14 4.36 22.29
N TYR A 21 20.35 4.75 22.69
CA TYR A 21 20.95 4.25 23.93
C TYR A 21 20.16 4.69 25.17
N ALA A 22 19.65 5.93 25.20
CA ALA A 22 18.86 6.42 26.31
C ALA A 22 17.55 5.64 26.48
N SER A 23 16.76 5.48 25.42
CA SER A 23 15.47 4.81 25.49
C SER A 23 15.62 3.29 25.69
N TYR A 24 16.58 2.65 25.01
CA TYR A 24 16.86 1.22 25.14
C TYR A 24 17.40 0.86 26.54
N GLY A 25 18.32 1.68 27.08
CA GLY A 25 18.82 1.53 28.43
C GLY A 25 17.74 1.76 29.49
N ALA A 26 16.89 2.76 29.30
CA ALA A 26 15.78 3.03 30.22
C ALA A 26 14.79 1.88 30.29
N THR A 27 14.40 1.28 29.15
CA THR A 27 13.50 0.13 29.12
C THR A 27 14.13 -1.12 29.74
N ASN A 28 15.42 -1.37 29.50
CA ASN A 28 16.18 -2.43 30.18
C ASN A 28 16.19 -2.22 31.71
N ALA A 29 16.45 -0.99 32.18
CA ALA A 29 16.44 -0.69 33.61
C ALA A 29 15.04 -0.84 34.23
N LEU A 30 13.99 -0.42 33.54
CA LEU A 30 12.61 -0.64 33.98
C LEU A 30 12.27 -2.11 34.09
N ALA A 31 12.59 -2.92 33.07
CA ALA A 31 12.34 -4.36 33.09
C ALA A 31 13.12 -5.07 34.18
N SER A 32 14.40 -4.70 34.41
CA SER A 32 15.23 -5.31 35.46
C SER A 32 14.73 -5.01 36.87
N ALA A 33 13.96 -3.95 37.06
CA ALA A 33 13.34 -3.60 38.34
C ALA A 33 12.04 -4.39 38.62
N CYS A 34 11.51 -5.12 37.63
CA CYS A 34 10.32 -5.95 37.80
C CYS A 34 10.68 -7.26 38.48
N ALA A 35 9.90 -7.67 39.48
CA ALA A 35 10.15 -8.92 40.24
C ALA A 35 10.02 -10.19 39.37
N ASN A 36 9.13 -10.18 38.38
CA ASN A 36 8.86 -11.31 37.48
C ASN A 36 8.68 -10.78 36.05
N VAL A 37 9.68 -10.97 35.22
CA VAL A 37 9.62 -10.68 33.79
C VAL A 37 9.33 -12.02 33.06
N PRO A 38 8.24 -12.10 32.26
CA PRO A 38 7.88 -13.36 31.62
C PRO A 38 8.84 -13.73 30.49
N GLU A 39 8.90 -15.02 30.18
CA GLU A 39 9.65 -15.61 29.08
C GLU A 39 8.69 -16.24 28.09
N ILE A 40 8.93 -16.04 26.79
CA ILE A 40 8.10 -16.65 25.73
C ILE A 40 9.02 -17.31 24.71
N TYR A 41 9.07 -18.63 24.73
CA TYR A 41 9.81 -19.45 23.77
C TYR A 41 9.06 -20.71 23.37
N PHE A 42 9.44 -21.29 22.25
CA PHE A 42 8.92 -22.58 21.78
C PHE A 42 9.87 -23.70 22.17
N ALA A 43 9.32 -24.88 22.51
CA ALA A 43 10.11 -26.02 22.98
C ALA A 43 11.25 -26.41 22.02
N TRP A 44 11.05 -26.27 20.69
CA TRP A 44 12.06 -26.59 19.68
C TRP A 44 13.27 -25.62 19.69
N GLU A 45 13.12 -24.42 20.23
CA GLU A 45 14.22 -23.44 20.31
C GLU A 45 15.38 -23.94 21.17
N ARG A 46 15.12 -24.87 22.11
CA ARG A 46 16.17 -25.55 22.91
C ARG A 46 17.14 -26.36 22.04
N ALA A 47 16.73 -26.74 20.81
CA ALA A 47 17.58 -27.43 19.86
C ALA A 47 18.42 -26.47 18.99
N VAL A 48 18.21 -25.15 19.10
CA VAL A 48 19.00 -24.15 18.36
C VAL A 48 20.40 -24.11 18.97
N PRO A 49 21.48 -24.38 18.19
CA PRO A 49 22.84 -24.36 18.72
C PRO A 49 23.30 -22.90 18.93
N PHE A 50 24.10 -22.70 19.97
CA PHE A 50 24.85 -21.48 20.17
C PHE A 50 26.04 -21.44 19.20
N TRP A 51 26.12 -20.44 18.33
CA TRP A 51 27.24 -20.22 17.41
C TRP A 51 27.96 -18.91 17.70
N ALA A 52 29.07 -18.99 18.41
CA ALA A 52 29.84 -17.79 18.82
C ALA A 52 30.23 -16.88 17.65
N TRP A 53 30.55 -17.45 16.47
CA TRP A 53 30.93 -16.67 15.28
C TRP A 53 29.78 -15.82 14.73
N SER A 54 28.52 -16.21 15.00
CA SER A 54 27.35 -15.50 14.48
C SER A 54 27.14 -14.12 15.13
N ILE A 55 27.90 -13.78 16.17
CA ILE A 55 27.97 -12.44 16.72
C ILE A 55 28.56 -11.42 15.70
N VAL A 56 29.35 -11.86 14.72
CA VAL A 56 29.92 -10.99 13.68
C VAL A 56 28.82 -10.43 12.75
N PRO A 57 28.00 -11.25 12.08
CA PRO A 57 26.84 -10.72 11.35
C PRO A 57 25.90 -9.94 12.27
N TYR A 58 25.63 -10.37 13.49
CA TYR A 58 24.82 -9.63 14.46
C TYR A 58 25.31 -8.19 14.63
N TRP A 59 26.58 -8.01 14.98
CA TRP A 59 27.21 -6.70 15.17
C TRP A 59 27.31 -5.85 13.90
N SER A 60 27.39 -6.49 12.74
CA SER A 60 27.50 -5.78 11.45
C SER A 60 26.30 -4.88 11.18
N LEU A 61 25.12 -5.16 11.78
CA LEU A 61 23.97 -4.28 11.66
C LEU A 61 24.25 -2.88 12.23
N ASN A 62 24.95 -2.77 13.36
CA ASN A 62 25.31 -1.48 13.96
C ASN A 62 26.19 -0.65 13.02
N LEU A 63 27.14 -1.30 12.32
CA LEU A 63 27.96 -0.66 11.31
C LEU A 63 27.12 -0.20 10.12
N LEU A 64 26.28 -1.09 9.58
CA LEU A 64 25.40 -0.78 8.45
C LEU A 64 24.41 0.34 8.80
N TYR A 65 23.85 0.32 10.01
CA TYR A 65 23.00 1.38 10.54
C TYR A 65 23.71 2.75 10.50
N ALA A 66 24.93 2.84 11.04
CA ALA A 66 25.71 4.07 11.07
C ALA A 66 26.13 4.55 9.67
N LEU A 67 26.62 3.64 8.82
CA LEU A 67 27.00 3.95 7.44
C LEU A 67 25.81 4.42 6.59
N GLY A 68 24.58 3.98 6.90
CA GLY A 68 23.36 4.41 6.24
C GLY A 68 23.17 5.92 6.22
N PHE A 69 23.55 6.63 7.29
CA PHE A 69 23.47 8.10 7.35
C PHE A 69 24.33 8.74 6.25
N PHE A 70 25.55 8.26 6.05
CA PHE A 70 26.50 8.81 5.09
C PHE A 70 26.19 8.42 3.64
N LEU A 71 25.37 7.38 3.42
CA LEU A 71 24.88 7.00 2.11
C LEU A 71 23.67 7.83 1.64
N CYS A 72 23.10 8.68 2.48
CA CYS A 72 22.04 9.61 2.10
C CYS A 72 22.58 10.72 1.19
N ARG A 73 21.97 10.92 0.02
CA ARG A 73 22.46 11.84 -1.02
C ARG A 73 22.04 13.29 -0.82
N ASN A 74 20.98 13.51 -0.03
CA ASN A 74 20.42 14.84 0.25
C ASN A 74 19.67 14.85 1.58
N SER A 75 19.33 16.04 2.06
CA SER A 75 18.64 16.23 3.34
C SER A 75 17.26 15.58 3.41
N ARG A 76 16.54 15.47 2.29
CA ARG A 76 15.23 14.79 2.26
C ARG A 76 15.37 13.28 2.50
N GLU A 77 16.37 12.67 1.90
CA GLU A 77 16.67 11.24 2.09
C GLU A 77 17.17 10.99 3.52
N LEU A 78 18.04 11.85 4.05
CA LEU A 78 18.48 11.80 5.43
C LEU A 78 17.30 11.91 6.41
N ALA A 79 16.43 12.90 6.24
CA ALA A 79 15.25 13.08 7.08
C ALA A 79 14.31 11.85 7.03
N ARG A 80 14.18 11.22 5.87
CA ARG A 80 13.38 10.00 5.71
C ARG A 80 14.01 8.83 6.48
N TYR A 81 15.31 8.61 6.32
CA TYR A 81 16.03 7.55 7.05
C TYR A 81 15.94 7.75 8.55
N VAL A 82 16.24 8.95 9.04
CA VAL A 82 16.11 9.33 10.47
C VAL A 82 14.69 9.06 11.00
N THR A 83 13.66 9.51 10.29
CA THR A 83 12.28 9.31 10.75
C THR A 83 11.86 7.84 10.76
N GLN A 84 12.39 6.99 9.88
CA GLN A 84 12.16 5.55 9.91
C GLN A 84 12.85 4.90 11.11
N LEU A 85 14.10 5.28 11.42
CA LEU A 85 14.83 4.77 12.58
C LEU A 85 14.16 5.20 13.89
N LEU A 86 13.73 6.45 14.01
CA LEU A 86 12.99 6.94 15.18
C LEU A 86 11.63 6.25 15.33
N ALA A 87 10.90 6.00 14.24
CA ALA A 87 9.66 5.24 14.28
C ALA A 87 9.88 3.79 14.75
N ALA A 88 10.96 3.14 14.28
CA ALA A 88 11.36 1.81 14.74
C ALA A 88 11.64 1.82 16.26
N GLN A 89 12.40 2.82 16.73
CA GLN A 89 12.72 2.97 18.13
C GLN A 89 11.50 3.21 19.01
N ILE A 90 10.59 4.11 18.59
CA ILE A 90 9.34 4.40 19.32
C ILE A 90 8.49 3.15 19.45
N ILE A 91 8.28 2.41 18.35
CA ILE A 91 7.48 1.19 18.38
C ILE A 91 8.08 0.18 19.35
N ALA A 92 9.37 -0.12 19.23
CA ALA A 92 10.03 -1.10 20.11
C ALA A 92 9.97 -0.66 21.58
N THR A 93 10.31 0.60 21.89
CA THR A 93 10.27 1.15 23.24
C THR A 93 8.89 1.05 23.87
N LEU A 94 7.81 1.38 23.12
CA LEU A 94 6.45 1.27 23.62
C LEU A 94 6.10 -0.19 23.99
N PHE A 95 6.48 -1.16 23.14
CA PHE A 95 6.24 -2.57 23.43
C PHE A 95 7.07 -3.05 24.61
N PHE A 96 8.33 -2.66 24.75
CA PHE A 96 9.19 -3.04 25.87
C PHE A 96 8.66 -2.52 27.21
N ILE A 97 8.02 -1.35 27.24
CA ILE A 97 7.37 -0.81 28.43
C ILE A 97 6.10 -1.58 28.78
N VAL A 98 5.26 -1.85 27.75
CA VAL A 98 3.93 -2.47 27.99
C VAL A 98 4.00 -3.98 28.18
N PHE A 99 4.94 -4.64 27.50
CA PHE A 99 5.13 -6.08 27.49
C PHE A 99 6.60 -6.44 27.70
N PRO A 100 7.16 -6.18 28.91
CA PRO A 100 8.54 -6.57 29.18
C PRO A 100 8.69 -8.10 29.13
N LEU A 101 9.71 -8.54 28.41
CA LEU A 101 10.05 -9.95 28.24
C LEU A 101 11.54 -10.14 28.46
N GLN A 102 11.96 -11.34 28.92
CA GLN A 102 13.38 -11.65 29.11
C GLN A 102 13.81 -12.88 28.32
N MET A 103 15.11 -12.96 28.05
CA MET A 103 15.78 -14.10 27.44
C MET A 103 15.96 -15.23 28.45
N SER A 104 15.58 -16.47 28.08
CA SER A 104 15.63 -17.64 28.95
C SER A 104 16.98 -18.35 28.96
N TRP A 105 17.83 -18.11 27.96
CA TRP A 105 19.08 -18.85 27.78
C TRP A 105 20.28 -18.05 28.29
N GLU A 106 21.09 -18.69 29.12
CA GLU A 106 22.42 -18.20 29.47
C GLU A 106 23.38 -18.35 28.28
N LYS A 107 24.22 -17.35 28.07
CA LYS A 107 25.21 -17.38 27.01
C LYS A 107 26.47 -18.07 27.50
N PRO A 108 26.97 -19.08 26.73
CA PRO A 108 28.25 -19.71 27.09
C PRO A 108 29.40 -18.71 27.10
N ALA A 109 30.40 -18.95 27.94
CA ALA A 109 31.62 -18.14 27.97
C ALA A 109 32.38 -18.31 26.62
N VAL A 110 32.78 -17.21 26.00
CA VAL A 110 33.45 -17.17 24.71
C VAL A 110 34.72 -16.35 24.81
N SER A 111 35.79 -16.81 24.15
CA SER A 111 37.08 -16.11 24.05
C SER A 111 37.36 -15.53 22.65
N GLY A 112 38.48 -14.83 22.51
CA GLY A 112 38.92 -14.25 21.25
C GLY A 112 38.02 -13.13 20.75
N LEU A 113 37.95 -12.91 19.43
CA LEU A 113 37.17 -11.85 18.79
C LEU A 113 35.68 -11.94 19.15
N SER A 114 35.09 -13.13 19.10
CA SER A 114 33.69 -13.33 19.46
C SER A 114 33.44 -12.96 20.92
N GLY A 115 34.35 -13.36 21.84
CA GLY A 115 34.26 -12.99 23.24
C GLY A 115 34.31 -11.48 23.47
N PHE A 116 35.20 -10.77 22.77
CA PHE A 116 35.27 -9.32 22.80
C PHE A 116 33.94 -8.68 22.32
N LEU A 117 33.37 -9.17 21.22
CA LEU A 117 32.10 -8.65 20.68
C LEU A 117 30.91 -8.92 21.63
N PHE A 118 30.84 -10.11 22.24
CA PHE A 118 29.82 -10.42 23.24
C PHE A 118 29.97 -9.55 24.49
N SER A 119 31.20 -9.34 25.00
CA SER A 119 31.46 -8.47 26.15
C SER A 119 31.10 -7.01 25.86
N SER A 120 31.43 -6.54 24.66
CA SER A 120 31.06 -5.18 24.22
C SER A 120 29.54 -5.00 24.14
N LEU A 121 28.80 -6.04 23.73
CA LEU A 121 27.34 -6.01 23.68
C LEU A 121 26.75 -6.00 25.09
N ALA A 122 27.22 -6.90 25.96
CA ALA A 122 26.76 -7.04 27.34
C ALA A 122 26.97 -5.79 28.19
N ALA A 123 27.87 -4.88 27.79
CA ALA A 123 28.09 -3.63 28.48
C ALA A 123 26.89 -2.67 28.44
N PHE A 124 25.97 -2.82 27.47
CA PHE A 124 24.78 -1.96 27.33
C PHE A 124 23.48 -2.72 27.09
N ASP A 125 23.54 -4.01 26.73
CA ASP A 125 22.39 -4.83 26.39
C ASP A 125 22.14 -5.89 27.47
N LEU A 126 21.09 -5.68 28.26
CA LEU A 126 20.64 -6.64 29.27
C LEU A 126 19.68 -7.64 28.61
N PRO A 127 19.40 -8.80 29.24
CA PRO A 127 18.56 -9.85 28.65
C PRO A 127 17.05 -9.54 28.61
N PHE A 128 16.70 -8.28 28.60
CA PHE A 128 15.34 -7.77 28.48
C PHE A 128 15.12 -7.21 27.06
N ASN A 129 14.07 -6.45 26.83
CA ASN A 129 13.77 -5.83 25.53
C ASN A 129 13.64 -6.83 24.37
N GLN A 130 12.82 -7.87 24.55
CA GLN A 130 12.72 -8.99 23.62
C GLN A 130 11.77 -8.70 22.45
N ALA A 131 10.45 -8.82 22.62
CA ALA A 131 9.48 -8.69 21.53
C ALA A 131 8.82 -7.29 21.49
N PRO A 132 8.75 -6.66 20.31
CA PRO A 132 9.38 -7.04 19.02
C PRO A 132 10.88 -6.75 19.02
N SER A 133 11.70 -7.66 18.49
CA SER A 133 13.14 -7.41 18.39
C SER A 133 13.46 -6.13 17.63
N LEU A 134 14.04 -5.14 18.32
CA LEU A 134 14.49 -3.90 17.65
C LEU A 134 15.59 -4.19 16.62
N HIS A 135 16.44 -5.20 16.88
CA HIS A 135 17.44 -5.64 15.93
C HIS A 135 16.81 -6.11 14.60
N ILE A 136 15.71 -6.88 14.66
CA ILE A 136 14.98 -7.32 13.47
C ILE A 136 14.24 -6.15 12.81
N ILE A 137 13.63 -5.24 13.57
CA ILE A 137 13.01 -4.03 13.00
C ILE A 137 14.03 -3.24 12.18
N LEU A 138 15.22 -3.00 12.77
CA LEU A 138 16.30 -2.29 12.09
C LEU A 138 16.86 -3.08 10.90
N CYS A 139 16.93 -4.42 11.00
CA CYS A 139 17.32 -5.29 9.89
C CYS A 139 16.41 -5.07 8.67
N VAL A 140 15.09 -4.96 8.87
CA VAL A 140 14.12 -4.67 7.80
C VAL A 140 14.31 -3.25 7.25
N VAL A 141 14.39 -2.25 8.10
CA VAL A 141 14.45 -0.83 7.69
C VAL A 141 15.78 -0.52 6.99
N VAL A 142 16.90 -0.90 7.60
CA VAL A 142 18.26 -0.70 7.06
C VAL A 142 18.44 -1.55 5.80
N GLY A 143 17.99 -2.82 5.83
CA GLY A 143 18.04 -3.71 4.67
C GLY A 143 17.28 -3.14 3.46
N ALA A 144 16.07 -2.63 3.66
CA ALA A 144 15.30 -1.98 2.61
C ALA A 144 16.03 -0.72 2.05
N PHE A 145 16.67 0.07 2.91
CA PHE A 145 17.48 1.21 2.50
C PHE A 145 18.65 0.81 1.61
N TYR A 146 19.43 -0.21 2.00
CA TYR A 146 20.56 -0.70 1.23
C TYR A 146 20.13 -1.36 -0.10
N LEU A 147 19.08 -2.17 -0.08
CA LEU A 147 18.52 -2.80 -1.29
C LEU A 147 18.07 -1.76 -2.32
N ARG A 148 17.52 -0.63 -1.86
CA ARG A 148 17.15 0.48 -2.74
C ARG A 148 18.39 1.17 -3.35
N LYS A 149 19.51 1.24 -2.63
CA LYS A 149 20.77 1.81 -3.12
C LYS A 149 21.49 0.89 -4.11
N ALA A 150 21.37 -0.40 -3.95
CA ALA A 150 22.01 -1.41 -4.79
C ALA A 150 21.41 -1.40 -6.21
N ARG A 151 22.28 -1.27 -7.23
CA ARG A 151 21.89 -1.32 -8.64
C ARG A 151 22.07 -2.71 -9.23
N ALA A 152 23.18 -3.35 -8.94
CA ALA A 152 23.51 -4.68 -9.47
C ALA A 152 22.69 -5.78 -8.77
N VAL A 153 22.20 -6.75 -9.57
CA VAL A 153 21.38 -7.85 -9.05
C VAL A 153 22.17 -8.71 -8.06
N TRP A 154 23.43 -9.03 -8.37
CA TRP A 154 24.28 -9.81 -7.47
C TRP A 154 24.45 -9.14 -6.10
N LEU A 155 24.60 -7.80 -6.07
CA LEU A 155 24.69 -7.05 -4.82
C LEU A 155 23.39 -7.10 -4.03
N LYS A 156 22.23 -7.05 -4.69
CA LYS A 156 20.94 -7.25 -4.03
C LYS A 156 20.81 -8.63 -3.40
N VAL A 157 21.23 -9.67 -4.14
CA VAL A 157 21.22 -11.05 -3.63
C VAL A 157 22.15 -11.19 -2.42
N ALA A 158 23.37 -10.66 -2.52
CA ALA A 158 24.34 -10.67 -1.42
C ALA A 158 23.81 -9.92 -0.17
N LEU A 159 23.19 -8.75 -0.36
CA LEU A 159 22.55 -8.00 0.74
C LEU A 159 21.41 -8.78 1.36
N VAL A 160 20.53 -9.38 0.57
CA VAL A 160 19.43 -10.20 1.10
C VAL A 160 19.99 -11.37 1.93
N ALA A 161 20.97 -12.08 1.42
CA ALA A 161 21.63 -13.18 2.14
C ALA A 161 22.28 -12.70 3.44
N TRP A 162 22.97 -11.56 3.41
CA TRP A 162 23.62 -10.99 4.60
C TRP A 162 22.60 -10.56 5.66
N PHE A 163 21.55 -9.82 5.27
CA PHE A 163 20.49 -9.42 6.20
C PHE A 163 19.69 -10.63 6.73
N ALA A 164 19.52 -11.69 5.93
CA ALA A 164 18.94 -12.94 6.42
C ALA A 164 19.86 -13.59 7.46
N LEU A 165 21.18 -13.59 7.24
CA LEU A 165 22.17 -14.12 8.20
C LEU A 165 22.15 -13.28 9.50
N ILE A 166 22.07 -11.96 9.41
CA ILE A 166 21.87 -11.07 10.58
C ILE A 166 20.59 -11.46 11.32
N GLY A 167 19.48 -11.65 10.61
CA GLY A 167 18.20 -12.05 11.22
C GLY A 167 18.25 -13.43 11.90
N LEU A 168 18.98 -14.38 11.33
CA LEU A 168 19.18 -15.72 11.93
C LEU A 168 20.13 -15.68 13.13
N SER A 169 21.10 -14.77 13.11
CA SER A 169 22.11 -14.66 14.18
C SER A 169 21.51 -14.31 15.54
N VAL A 170 20.33 -13.67 15.58
CA VAL A 170 19.67 -13.32 16.85
C VAL A 170 19.33 -14.56 17.69
N LEU A 171 19.01 -15.70 17.03
CA LEU A 171 18.75 -16.97 17.68
C LEU A 171 20.04 -17.67 18.11
N THR A 172 21.02 -17.75 17.21
CA THR A 172 22.27 -18.51 17.43
C THR A 172 23.26 -17.80 18.34
N THR A 173 23.04 -16.50 18.63
CA THR A 173 23.77 -15.73 19.66
C THR A 173 23.03 -15.71 20.99
N TYR A 174 21.86 -16.34 21.12
CA TYR A 174 20.99 -16.29 22.29
C TYR A 174 20.66 -14.86 22.74
N GLN A 175 20.40 -13.98 21.76
CA GLN A 175 19.97 -12.60 22.03
C GLN A 175 18.44 -12.49 22.05
N HIS A 176 17.74 -13.29 21.23
CA HIS A 176 16.30 -13.23 21.07
C HIS A 176 15.69 -14.63 20.93
N HIS A 177 14.44 -14.76 21.35
CA HIS A 177 13.58 -15.90 21.04
C HIS A 177 12.96 -15.81 19.66
N PHE A 178 12.46 -16.93 19.12
CA PHE A 178 11.89 -16.96 17.77
C PHE A 178 10.70 -16.00 17.62
N ILE A 179 9.87 -15.83 18.65
CA ILE A 179 8.69 -14.95 18.61
C ILE A 179 9.07 -13.48 18.31
N ASP A 180 10.29 -13.08 18.68
CA ASP A 180 10.80 -11.72 18.48
C ASP A 180 11.09 -11.43 17.01
N ILE A 181 11.32 -12.48 16.19
CA ILE A 181 11.60 -12.34 14.76
C ILE A 181 10.33 -11.95 14.00
N PRO A 182 9.21 -12.72 13.97
CA PRO A 182 8.02 -12.33 13.23
C PRO A 182 7.40 -11.03 13.76
N THR A 183 7.46 -10.76 15.05
CA THR A 183 6.99 -9.49 15.62
C THR A 183 7.88 -8.31 15.19
N GLY A 184 9.20 -8.49 15.18
CA GLY A 184 10.16 -7.51 14.66
C GLY A 184 10.00 -7.27 13.14
N LEU A 185 9.80 -8.33 12.35
CA LEU A 185 9.51 -8.23 10.92
C LEU A 185 8.21 -7.44 10.67
N ALA A 186 7.15 -7.75 11.41
CA ALA A 186 5.88 -7.03 11.30
C ALA A 186 6.03 -5.55 11.64
N ALA A 187 6.72 -5.23 12.75
CA ALA A 187 6.98 -3.85 13.15
C ALA A 187 7.86 -3.09 12.13
N GLY A 188 8.90 -3.73 11.59
CA GLY A 188 9.74 -3.15 10.53
C GLY A 188 8.96 -2.89 9.24
N CYS A 189 8.12 -3.83 8.82
CA CYS A 189 7.21 -3.64 7.69
C CYS A 189 6.20 -2.52 7.97
N PHE A 190 5.69 -2.41 9.20
CA PHE A 190 4.78 -1.31 9.57
C PHE A 190 5.47 0.06 9.49
N VAL A 191 6.71 0.18 9.94
CA VAL A 191 7.52 1.41 9.74
C VAL A 191 7.61 1.77 8.26
N LEU A 192 7.91 0.80 7.40
CA LEU A 192 8.02 1.02 5.95
C LEU A 192 6.67 1.29 5.28
N LEU A 193 5.56 0.81 5.84
CA LEU A 193 4.22 1.11 5.38
C LEU A 193 3.84 2.56 5.70
N VAL A 194 4.07 3.00 6.94
CA VAL A 194 3.73 4.35 7.39
C VAL A 194 4.67 5.39 6.79
N ARG A 195 5.95 5.06 6.68
CA ARG A 195 7.01 5.91 6.15
C ARG A 195 7.79 5.18 5.05
N PRO A 196 7.25 5.11 3.83
CA PRO A 196 7.88 4.32 2.76
C PRO A 196 9.22 4.92 2.32
N MET A 197 10.08 4.06 1.74
CA MET A 197 11.37 4.49 1.15
C MET A 197 11.16 5.46 -0.01
N ASP A 198 10.10 5.28 -0.78
CA ASP A 198 9.67 6.13 -1.89
C ASP A 198 8.20 6.50 -1.73
N GLY A 199 7.82 7.67 -2.24
CA GLY A 199 6.44 8.14 -2.16
C GLY A 199 6.14 8.97 -0.89
N GLU A 200 4.87 9.21 -0.66
CA GLU A 200 4.37 9.99 0.47
C GLU A 200 4.12 9.10 1.69
N PRO A 201 4.31 9.63 2.90
CA PRO A 201 3.93 8.92 4.11
C PRO A 201 2.42 8.67 4.15
N LEU A 202 2.04 7.61 4.87
CA LEU A 202 0.63 7.31 5.11
C LEU A 202 -0.01 8.49 5.86
N ARG A 203 -1.06 9.07 5.26
CA ARG A 203 -1.73 10.24 5.83
C ARG A 203 -2.88 9.81 6.72
N PHE A 204 -2.90 10.34 7.93
CA PHE A 204 -4.01 10.17 8.83
C PHE A 204 -5.12 11.16 8.47
N ALA A 205 -6.33 10.65 8.26
CA ALA A 205 -7.54 11.43 8.07
C ALA A 205 -8.73 10.60 8.53
N MET A 206 -9.46 11.09 9.52
CA MET A 206 -10.67 10.40 9.99
C MET A 206 -11.71 10.30 8.88
N ALA A 207 -12.38 9.17 8.83
CA ALA A 207 -13.49 8.99 7.91
C ALA A 207 -14.66 9.89 8.30
N THR A 208 -15.26 10.55 7.33
CA THR A 208 -16.46 11.38 7.55
C THR A 208 -17.76 10.59 7.36
N GLU A 209 -17.68 9.42 6.72
CA GLU A 209 -18.85 8.61 6.34
C GLU A 209 -19.07 7.47 7.32
N THR A 210 -20.29 7.36 7.87
CA THR A 210 -20.69 6.27 8.77
C THR A 210 -20.48 4.88 8.17
N ALA A 211 -20.65 4.73 6.85
CA ALA A 211 -20.45 3.47 6.16
C ALA A 211 -19.01 2.94 6.32
N ARG A 212 -18.01 3.80 6.34
CA ARG A 212 -16.60 3.42 6.53
C ARG A 212 -16.38 2.84 7.94
N TYR A 213 -16.99 3.41 8.96
CA TYR A 213 -16.90 2.90 10.35
C TYR A 213 -17.59 1.55 10.53
N LYS A 214 -18.68 1.27 9.79
CA LYS A 214 -19.30 -0.07 9.79
C LYS A 214 -18.34 -1.14 9.27
N TRP A 215 -17.67 -0.86 8.16
CA TRP A 215 -16.65 -1.78 7.62
C TRP A 215 -15.41 -1.86 8.51
N ALA A 216 -14.96 -0.74 9.09
CA ALA A 216 -13.88 -0.74 10.07
C ALA A 216 -14.22 -1.63 11.27
N ALA A 217 -15.43 -1.53 11.83
CA ALA A 217 -15.91 -2.36 12.94
C ALA A 217 -15.96 -3.85 12.57
N LEU A 218 -16.44 -4.19 11.35
CA LEU A 218 -16.43 -5.58 10.88
C LEU A 218 -15.00 -6.16 10.84
N TYR A 219 -14.07 -5.45 10.21
CA TYR A 219 -12.67 -5.91 10.13
C TYR A 219 -11.99 -5.93 11.50
N LEU A 220 -12.31 -5.00 12.38
CA LEU A 220 -11.83 -5.01 13.75
C LEU A 220 -12.39 -6.22 14.53
N GLY A 221 -13.66 -6.57 14.34
CA GLY A 221 -14.26 -7.78 14.90
C GLY A 221 -13.58 -9.06 14.39
N LEU A 222 -13.27 -9.13 13.09
CA LEU A 222 -12.48 -10.25 12.52
C LEU A 222 -11.07 -10.29 13.08
N ALA A 223 -10.44 -9.13 13.34
CA ALA A 223 -9.12 -9.08 13.97
C ALA A 223 -9.17 -9.65 15.39
N PHE A 224 -10.14 -9.25 16.20
CA PHE A 224 -10.32 -9.81 17.55
C PHE A 224 -10.64 -11.31 17.53
N LEU A 225 -11.51 -11.76 16.63
CA LEU A 225 -11.86 -13.17 16.49
C LEU A 225 -10.64 -14.02 16.13
N THR A 226 -9.83 -13.58 15.18
CA THR A 226 -8.62 -14.31 14.77
C THR A 226 -7.52 -14.25 15.83
N LEU A 227 -7.40 -13.15 16.58
CA LEU A 227 -6.50 -13.06 17.73
C LEU A 227 -6.92 -14.02 18.85
N PHE A 228 -8.21 -14.04 19.17
CA PHE A 228 -8.77 -14.96 20.16
C PHE A 228 -8.51 -16.43 19.76
N ALA A 229 -8.76 -16.76 18.49
CA ALA A 229 -8.47 -18.08 17.95
C ALA A 229 -6.97 -18.42 17.98
N ALA A 230 -6.09 -17.43 17.74
CA ALA A 230 -4.64 -17.62 17.85
C ALA A 230 -4.23 -18.00 19.29
N ILE A 231 -4.71 -17.24 20.27
CA ILE A 231 -4.34 -17.42 21.68
C ILE A 231 -4.93 -18.73 22.23
N THR A 232 -6.22 -18.98 21.97
CA THR A 232 -6.88 -20.21 22.45
C THR A 232 -6.35 -21.44 21.76
N GLY A 233 -6.15 -21.38 20.44
CA GLY A 233 -5.56 -22.48 19.67
C GLY A 233 -4.14 -22.81 20.11
N ALA A 234 -3.33 -21.81 20.46
CA ALA A 234 -2.00 -22.02 20.98
C ALA A 234 -1.99 -22.76 22.33
N LYS A 235 -3.02 -22.49 23.16
CA LYS A 235 -3.16 -23.18 24.46
C LYS A 235 -3.72 -24.60 24.34
N ILE A 236 -4.64 -24.84 23.38
CA ILE A 236 -5.39 -26.12 23.30
C ILE A 236 -4.72 -27.11 22.35
N TRP A 237 -4.17 -26.64 21.22
CA TRP A 237 -3.65 -27.54 20.18
C TRP A 237 -2.14 -27.39 19.97
N SER A 238 -1.67 -26.23 19.54
CA SER A 238 -0.27 -26.04 19.23
C SER A 238 0.06 -24.55 19.07
N SER A 239 1.27 -24.17 19.42
CA SER A 239 1.84 -22.85 19.17
C SER A 239 1.80 -22.40 17.70
N TRP A 240 1.63 -23.31 16.75
CA TRP A 240 1.38 -22.96 15.34
C TRP A 240 0.12 -22.10 15.13
N ALA A 241 -0.87 -22.21 16.03
CA ALA A 241 -2.06 -21.34 15.98
C ALA A 241 -1.73 -19.85 16.13
N LEU A 242 -0.58 -19.48 16.70
CA LEU A 242 -0.13 -18.09 16.80
C LEU A 242 0.06 -17.43 15.44
N TRP A 243 0.24 -18.20 14.35
CA TRP A 243 0.27 -17.62 13.01
C TRP A 243 -1.05 -16.95 12.60
N LEU A 244 -2.17 -17.28 13.24
CA LEU A 244 -3.44 -16.54 13.05
C LEU A 244 -3.36 -15.09 13.55
N SER A 245 -2.41 -14.74 14.42
CA SER A 245 -2.14 -13.36 14.81
C SER A 245 -1.71 -12.48 13.61
N TRP A 246 -1.09 -13.06 12.59
CA TRP A 246 -0.81 -12.37 11.34
C TRP A 246 -2.11 -11.99 10.60
N ALA A 247 -3.11 -12.87 10.55
CA ALA A 247 -4.41 -12.53 10.00
C ALA A 247 -5.10 -11.43 10.83
N SER A 248 -4.99 -11.51 12.16
CA SER A 248 -5.50 -10.48 13.08
C SER A 248 -4.88 -9.11 12.78
N LEU A 249 -3.55 -9.02 12.69
CA LEU A 249 -2.85 -7.79 12.33
C LEU A 249 -3.30 -7.26 10.95
N SER A 250 -3.44 -8.17 9.98
CA SER A 250 -3.87 -7.83 8.63
C SER A 250 -5.27 -7.22 8.62
N PHE A 251 -6.24 -7.81 9.33
CA PHE A 251 -7.59 -7.26 9.47
C PHE A 251 -7.60 -5.95 10.27
N ALA A 252 -6.81 -5.82 11.33
CA ALA A 252 -6.68 -4.57 12.08
C ALA A 252 -6.16 -3.43 11.20
N LEU A 253 -5.16 -3.68 10.35
CA LEU A 253 -4.65 -2.68 9.40
C LEU A 253 -5.70 -2.29 8.36
N VAL A 254 -6.50 -3.24 7.87
CA VAL A 254 -7.62 -2.93 6.97
C VAL A 254 -8.69 -2.12 7.69
N ALA A 255 -9.03 -2.45 8.94
CA ALA A 255 -9.94 -1.65 9.76
C ALA A 255 -9.45 -0.20 9.92
N CYS A 256 -8.15 -0.02 10.21
CA CYS A 256 -7.50 1.30 10.25
C CYS A 256 -7.57 2.01 8.88
N GLY A 257 -7.45 1.28 7.78
CA GLY A 257 -7.65 1.80 6.43
C GLY A 257 -9.05 2.39 6.24
N TYR A 258 -10.09 1.68 6.67
CA TYR A 258 -11.45 2.20 6.60
C TYR A 258 -11.69 3.37 7.54
N ALA A 259 -11.18 3.34 8.76
CA ALA A 259 -11.43 4.38 9.75
C ALA A 259 -10.58 5.65 9.53
N PHE A 260 -9.29 5.50 9.16
CA PHE A 260 -8.31 6.60 9.28
C PHE A 260 -7.45 6.85 8.04
N PHE A 261 -7.09 5.84 7.24
CA PHE A 261 -6.04 5.99 6.23
C PHE A 261 -6.53 5.88 4.78
N GLY A 262 -7.80 5.53 4.59
CA GLY A 262 -8.32 5.29 3.25
C GLY A 262 -7.60 4.13 2.56
N ALA A 263 -7.62 4.14 1.23
CA ALA A 263 -6.93 3.15 0.40
C ALA A 263 -5.40 3.19 0.52
N GLY A 264 -4.85 4.23 1.18
CA GLY A 264 -3.41 4.37 1.42
C GLY A 264 -2.78 3.20 2.17
N VAL A 265 -3.55 2.49 3.04
CA VAL A 265 -3.06 1.32 3.79
C VAL A 265 -2.57 0.20 2.87
N PHE A 266 -3.09 0.10 1.66
CA PHE A 266 -2.64 -0.89 0.67
C PHE A 266 -1.31 -0.51 0.00
N ALA A 267 -0.86 0.74 0.13
CA ALA A 267 0.39 1.27 -0.42
C ALA A 267 0.63 0.86 -1.88
N LYS A 268 -0.43 0.96 -2.69
CA LYS A 268 -0.39 0.68 -4.13
C LYS A 268 0.22 1.88 -4.86
N ASN A 269 1.31 1.67 -5.57
CA ASN A 269 2.01 2.71 -6.31
C ASN A 269 1.32 3.04 -7.65
N GLY A 270 1.77 4.11 -8.32
CA GLY A 270 1.23 4.51 -9.63
C GLY A 270 1.39 3.47 -10.74
N GLN A 271 2.27 2.48 -10.55
CA GLN A 271 2.42 1.35 -11.46
C GLN A 271 1.47 0.18 -11.15
N GLY A 272 0.58 0.34 -10.14
CA GLY A 272 -0.39 -0.67 -9.75
C GLY A 272 0.18 -1.82 -8.92
N ARG A 273 1.36 -1.68 -8.32
CA ARG A 273 1.99 -2.70 -7.46
C ARG A 273 2.01 -2.25 -6.01
N HIS A 274 1.73 -3.18 -5.11
CA HIS A 274 1.88 -2.92 -3.68
C HIS A 274 3.37 -2.90 -3.29
N VAL A 275 3.74 -2.05 -2.34
CA VAL A 275 5.07 -2.14 -1.74
C VAL A 275 5.22 -3.45 -0.95
N ALA A 276 6.44 -3.98 -0.88
CA ALA A 276 6.71 -5.30 -0.25
C ALA A 276 6.21 -5.36 1.21
N ALA A 277 6.37 -4.28 1.96
CA ALA A 277 5.90 -4.18 3.35
C ALA A 277 4.38 -4.33 3.46
N ALA A 278 3.60 -3.66 2.57
CA ALA A 278 2.15 -3.81 2.54
C ALA A 278 1.74 -5.24 2.15
N LYS A 279 2.42 -5.86 1.17
CA LYS A 279 2.17 -7.26 0.81
C LYS A 279 2.39 -8.19 2.00
N ALA A 280 3.49 -8.02 2.73
CA ALA A 280 3.81 -8.86 3.87
C ALA A 280 2.75 -8.70 4.97
N LEU A 281 2.41 -7.47 5.37
CA LEU A 281 1.46 -7.23 6.44
C LEU A 281 0.02 -7.64 6.08
N LEU A 282 -0.41 -7.36 4.84
CA LEU A 282 -1.77 -7.58 4.38
C LEU A 282 -1.96 -8.95 3.69
N PHE A 283 -0.95 -9.81 3.63
CA PHE A 283 -0.99 -11.07 2.90
C PHE A 283 -2.22 -11.94 3.21
N PRO A 284 -2.59 -12.18 4.50
CA PRO A 284 -3.79 -12.96 4.81
C PRO A 284 -5.07 -12.35 4.23
N TYR A 285 -5.26 -11.04 4.38
CA TYR A 285 -6.40 -10.32 3.79
C TYR A 285 -6.39 -10.39 2.26
N LEU A 286 -5.22 -10.15 1.63
CA LEU A 286 -5.11 -10.18 0.17
C LEU A 286 -5.42 -11.56 -0.41
N CYS A 287 -5.06 -12.65 0.29
CA CYS A 287 -5.44 -14.00 -0.09
C CYS A 287 -6.97 -14.20 -0.02
N ILE A 288 -7.61 -13.75 1.06
CA ILE A 288 -9.06 -13.83 1.23
C ILE A 288 -9.77 -12.99 0.17
N ALA A 289 -9.29 -11.77 -0.11
CA ALA A 289 -9.85 -10.91 -1.16
C ALA A 289 -9.77 -11.56 -2.55
N ARG A 290 -8.64 -12.22 -2.86
CA ARG A 290 -8.48 -12.97 -4.13
C ARG A 290 -9.40 -14.17 -4.22
N LEU A 291 -9.54 -14.91 -3.13
CA LEU A 291 -10.44 -16.06 -3.05
C LEU A 291 -11.90 -15.62 -3.20
N ASN A 292 -12.30 -14.57 -2.51
CA ASN A 292 -13.63 -13.96 -2.63
C ASN A 292 -13.92 -13.54 -4.08
N ALA A 293 -12.98 -12.81 -4.71
CA ALA A 293 -13.13 -12.41 -6.11
C ALA A 293 -13.18 -13.62 -7.07
N PHE A 294 -12.47 -14.71 -6.77
CA PHE A 294 -12.53 -15.94 -7.57
C PHE A 294 -13.94 -16.55 -7.54
N PHE A 295 -14.55 -16.67 -6.35
CA PHE A 295 -15.91 -17.22 -6.22
C PHE A 295 -16.96 -16.34 -6.91
N TRP A 296 -16.89 -15.03 -6.74
CA TRP A 296 -17.83 -14.07 -7.35
C TRP A 296 -17.73 -14.00 -8.87
N LEU A 297 -16.57 -14.24 -9.44
CA LEU A 297 -16.32 -14.18 -10.90
C LEU A 297 -16.44 -15.53 -11.60
N ARG A 298 -16.60 -16.62 -10.84
CA ARG A 298 -16.72 -17.97 -11.41
C ARG A 298 -17.96 -18.07 -12.30
N GLY A 299 -17.76 -18.50 -13.55
CA GLY A 299 -18.84 -18.65 -14.53
C GLY A 299 -19.43 -17.34 -15.06
N ARG A 300 -18.81 -16.18 -14.81
CA ARG A 300 -19.30 -14.87 -15.24
C ARG A 300 -18.38 -14.24 -16.28
N ARG A 301 -18.94 -13.33 -17.08
CA ARG A 301 -18.13 -12.48 -17.97
C ARG A 301 -17.27 -11.55 -17.12
N LEU A 302 -15.98 -11.52 -17.41
CA LEU A 302 -15.01 -10.72 -16.63
C LEU A 302 -14.95 -9.26 -17.08
N SER A 303 -15.36 -8.96 -18.33
CA SER A 303 -15.49 -7.61 -18.86
C SER A 303 -16.56 -7.58 -19.95
N ASP A 304 -17.25 -6.45 -20.06
CA ASP A 304 -18.26 -6.19 -21.09
C ASP A 304 -17.97 -4.84 -21.75
N GLU A 305 -18.21 -4.74 -23.07
CA GLU A 305 -18.09 -3.51 -23.81
C GLU A 305 -19.30 -2.62 -23.56
N ILE A 306 -19.06 -1.42 -23.02
CA ILE A 306 -20.11 -0.46 -22.69
C ILE A 306 -20.33 0.51 -23.86
N LEU A 307 -19.22 1.05 -24.38
CA LEU A 307 -19.15 1.91 -25.56
C LEU A 307 -18.08 1.37 -26.50
N PRO A 308 -18.07 1.71 -27.79
CA PRO A 308 -17.07 1.22 -28.72
C PRO A 308 -15.65 1.38 -28.22
N GLY A 309 -14.93 0.25 -28.00
CA GLY A 309 -13.57 0.23 -27.45
C GLY A 309 -13.44 0.49 -25.95
N LEU A 310 -14.52 0.86 -25.25
CA LEU A 310 -14.52 1.12 -23.80
C LEU A 310 -15.23 -0.01 -23.03
N TYR A 311 -14.49 -0.65 -22.16
CA TYR A 311 -14.92 -1.84 -21.41
C TYR A 311 -15.02 -1.57 -19.91
N LEU A 312 -15.96 -2.20 -19.25
CA LEU A 312 -16.10 -2.26 -17.80
C LEU A 312 -15.86 -3.70 -17.31
N GLY A 313 -15.00 -3.91 -16.32
CA GLY A 313 -14.71 -5.27 -15.91
C GLY A 313 -13.85 -5.45 -14.67
N SER A 314 -13.37 -6.68 -14.51
CA SER A 314 -12.46 -7.08 -13.43
C SER A 314 -11.00 -6.82 -13.81
N VAL A 315 -10.21 -6.41 -12.80
CA VAL A 315 -8.76 -6.23 -12.91
C VAL A 315 -8.03 -7.49 -13.42
N LYS A 316 -8.61 -8.68 -13.24
CA LYS A 316 -8.06 -9.95 -13.75
C LYS A 316 -7.81 -9.96 -15.26
N GLN A 317 -8.55 -9.16 -16.02
CA GLN A 317 -8.39 -9.06 -17.47
C GLN A 317 -7.55 -7.86 -17.93
N ALA A 318 -7.08 -7.04 -17.01
CA ALA A 318 -6.39 -5.80 -17.34
C ALA A 318 -5.22 -5.99 -18.34
N GLY A 319 -4.51 -7.12 -18.28
CA GLY A 319 -3.41 -7.42 -19.21
C GLY A 319 -3.81 -7.65 -20.68
N LYS A 320 -5.11 -7.76 -20.99
CA LYS A 320 -5.62 -7.95 -22.36
C LYS A 320 -6.01 -6.64 -23.06
N PHE A 321 -5.83 -5.51 -22.38
CA PHE A 321 -6.26 -4.20 -22.85
C PHE A 321 -5.06 -3.28 -23.08
N ASP A 322 -5.17 -2.40 -24.07
CA ASP A 322 -4.12 -1.44 -24.40
C ASP A 322 -3.97 -0.39 -23.29
N ALA A 323 -5.10 0.07 -22.76
CA ALA A 323 -5.15 1.01 -21.65
C ALA A 323 -6.07 0.53 -20.53
N VAL A 324 -5.72 0.88 -19.29
CA VAL A 324 -6.46 0.43 -18.10
C VAL A 324 -6.54 1.55 -17.07
N LEU A 325 -7.75 1.81 -16.56
CA LEU A 325 -7.99 2.56 -15.34
C LEU A 325 -8.37 1.58 -14.23
N ASP A 326 -7.50 1.39 -13.26
CA ASP A 326 -7.67 0.45 -12.16
C ASP A 326 -8.08 1.16 -10.86
N CYS A 327 -9.31 0.88 -10.42
CA CYS A 327 -9.90 1.44 -9.21
C CYS A 327 -9.76 0.51 -7.97
N ALA A 328 -9.12 -0.66 -8.09
CA ALA A 328 -8.96 -1.59 -6.98
C ALA A 328 -7.74 -1.23 -6.11
N ALA A 329 -7.93 -1.12 -4.80
CA ALA A 329 -6.82 -0.94 -3.87
C ALA A 329 -6.12 -2.26 -3.53
N GLU A 330 -6.89 -3.34 -3.41
CA GLU A 330 -6.47 -4.66 -2.90
C GLU A 330 -5.88 -5.61 -3.95
N PHE A 331 -5.88 -5.25 -5.23
CA PHE A 331 -5.33 -6.06 -6.31
C PHE A 331 -4.15 -5.37 -6.99
N GLU A 332 -3.14 -6.15 -7.35
CA GLU A 332 -2.05 -5.66 -8.18
C GLU A 332 -2.40 -5.72 -9.67
N ARG A 333 -1.77 -4.84 -10.43
CA ARG A 333 -1.84 -4.81 -11.88
C ARG A 333 -1.36 -6.15 -12.45
N PRO A 334 -2.13 -6.83 -13.31
CA PRO A 334 -1.61 -7.88 -14.18
C PRO A 334 -0.62 -7.30 -15.22
N ASP A 335 0.30 -8.13 -15.68
CA ASP A 335 1.22 -7.72 -16.77
C ASP A 335 0.44 -7.62 -18.10
N GLY A 336 0.92 -6.79 -19.02
CA GLY A 336 0.41 -6.70 -20.41
C GLY A 336 -0.17 -5.36 -20.84
N ALA A 337 -0.81 -4.57 -19.95
CA ALA A 337 -1.34 -3.26 -20.35
C ALA A 337 -0.21 -2.27 -20.69
N GLN A 338 -0.34 -1.53 -21.81
CA GLN A 338 0.67 -0.56 -22.25
C GLN A 338 0.52 0.76 -21.48
N ILE A 339 -0.71 1.27 -21.36
CA ILE A 339 -1.04 2.49 -20.62
C ILE A 339 -1.81 2.07 -19.38
N TYR A 340 -1.38 2.51 -18.20
CA TYR A 340 -2.01 2.11 -16.94
C TYR A 340 -2.10 3.27 -15.97
N ALA A 341 -3.32 3.53 -15.52
CA ALA A 341 -3.61 4.48 -14.45
C ALA A 341 -4.13 3.75 -13.21
N SER A 342 -3.60 4.11 -12.04
CA SER A 342 -3.98 3.52 -10.75
C SER A 342 -4.70 4.54 -9.89
N LEU A 343 -5.96 4.28 -9.58
CA LEU A 343 -6.79 5.08 -8.68
C LEU A 343 -7.36 4.19 -7.57
N PRO A 344 -6.54 3.78 -6.60
CA PRO A 344 -6.95 2.83 -5.57
C PRO A 344 -8.06 3.42 -4.69
N MET A 345 -9.19 2.73 -4.61
CA MET A 345 -10.35 3.05 -3.80
C MET A 345 -10.68 1.89 -2.87
N LEU A 346 -11.22 2.20 -1.67
CA LEU A 346 -11.73 1.17 -0.77
C LEU A 346 -12.93 0.44 -1.38
N ASP A 347 -13.03 -0.86 -1.12
CA ASP A 347 -14.19 -1.64 -1.56
C ASP A 347 -15.42 -1.37 -0.70
N MET A 348 -16.61 -1.72 -1.21
CA MET A 348 -17.90 -1.61 -0.50
C MET A 348 -18.25 -0.20 0.02
N ILE A 349 -17.54 0.83 -0.44
CA ILE A 349 -17.76 2.24 -0.09
C ILE A 349 -18.08 3.01 -1.37
N THR A 350 -19.04 3.93 -1.29
CA THR A 350 -19.31 4.87 -2.38
C THR A 350 -18.11 5.80 -2.54
N PRO A 351 -17.50 5.90 -3.72
CA PRO A 351 -16.38 6.80 -3.93
C PRO A 351 -16.75 8.26 -3.57
N SER A 352 -15.81 8.98 -2.97
CA SER A 352 -15.98 10.39 -2.63
C SER A 352 -16.09 11.26 -3.90
N VAL A 353 -16.59 12.48 -3.75
CA VAL A 353 -16.69 13.45 -4.87
C VAL A 353 -15.32 13.67 -5.52
N ASP A 354 -14.25 13.76 -4.72
CA ASP A 354 -12.89 13.95 -5.21
C ASP A 354 -12.33 12.70 -5.93
N GLU A 355 -12.67 11.51 -5.46
CA GLU A 355 -12.30 10.26 -6.14
C GLU A 355 -13.04 10.11 -7.47
N LEU A 356 -14.35 10.44 -7.51
CA LEU A 356 -15.15 10.43 -8.72
C LEU A 356 -14.62 11.42 -9.75
N LYS A 357 -14.30 12.65 -9.30
CA LYS A 357 -13.74 13.67 -10.20
C LYS A 357 -12.40 13.23 -10.78
N ARG A 358 -11.47 12.82 -9.93
CA ARG A 358 -10.15 12.31 -10.39
C ARG A 358 -10.30 11.12 -11.33
N GLY A 359 -11.21 10.20 -11.02
CA GLY A 359 -11.47 9.04 -11.88
C GLY A 359 -12.05 9.41 -13.22
N ALA A 360 -12.98 10.37 -13.28
CA ALA A 360 -13.56 10.86 -14.51
C ALA A 360 -12.53 11.65 -15.35
N ASP A 361 -11.70 12.49 -14.70
CA ASP A 361 -10.63 13.25 -15.36
C ASP A 361 -9.57 12.30 -15.99
N GLU A 362 -9.17 11.28 -15.24
CA GLU A 362 -8.21 10.26 -15.68
C GLU A 362 -8.77 9.40 -16.82
N LEU A 363 -10.05 9.04 -16.73
CA LEU A 363 -10.73 8.29 -17.79
C LEU A 363 -10.84 9.13 -19.07
N GLU A 364 -11.16 10.40 -18.95
CA GLU A 364 -11.21 11.31 -20.11
C GLU A 364 -9.85 11.42 -20.81
N TRP A 365 -8.78 11.52 -20.02
CA TRP A 365 -7.42 11.51 -20.57
C TRP A 365 -7.10 10.19 -21.28
N LEU A 366 -7.44 9.04 -20.68
CA LEU A 366 -7.21 7.72 -21.27
C LEU A 366 -8.03 7.54 -22.56
N VAL A 367 -9.29 7.97 -22.60
CA VAL A 367 -10.15 7.91 -23.79
C VAL A 367 -9.52 8.71 -24.91
N LYS A 368 -9.13 9.96 -24.65
CA LYS A 368 -8.48 10.83 -25.66
C LYS A 368 -7.17 10.24 -26.17
N THR A 369 -6.38 9.67 -25.28
CA THR A 369 -5.05 9.15 -25.62
C THR A 369 -5.11 7.80 -26.34
N THR A 370 -6.11 6.96 -26.06
CA THR A 370 -6.17 5.57 -26.52
C THR A 370 -7.16 5.38 -27.66
N LEU A 371 -8.37 5.93 -27.54
CA LEU A 371 -9.48 5.65 -28.43
C LEU A 371 -9.69 6.71 -29.51
N CYS A 372 -9.35 7.98 -29.23
CA CYS A 372 -9.49 9.07 -30.20
C CYS A 372 -8.22 9.22 -31.04
N VAL A 373 -8.32 9.05 -32.35
CA VAL A 373 -7.22 9.25 -33.32
C VAL A 373 -7.41 10.56 -34.04
N GLY A 374 -6.42 11.42 -33.92
CA GLY A 374 -6.28 12.64 -34.74
C GLY A 374 -5.83 13.83 -33.90
N GLU A 375 -4.57 14.03 -33.83
CA GLU A 375 -3.73 15.20 -33.64
C GLU A 375 -2.51 14.88 -32.74
N ASN A 376 -1.32 14.91 -33.35
CA ASN A 376 0.05 14.99 -32.77
C ASN A 376 0.27 14.58 -31.29
N LEU A 377 -0.07 13.36 -30.95
CA LEU A 377 0.02 12.77 -29.60
C LEU A 377 1.44 12.46 -29.08
N PRO A 378 2.48 12.14 -29.89
CA PRO A 378 3.78 11.77 -29.33
C PRO A 378 4.46 12.88 -28.53
N GLN A 379 4.25 14.15 -28.90
CA GLN A 379 4.88 15.29 -28.20
C GLN A 379 4.14 15.69 -26.91
N MET A 380 2.82 15.50 -26.83
CA MET A 380 2.06 15.73 -25.59
C MET A 380 2.23 14.61 -24.56
N ALA A 381 2.31 13.36 -24.98
CA ALA A 381 2.55 12.23 -24.08
C ALA A 381 3.95 12.29 -23.43
N ALA A 382 4.97 12.72 -24.16
CA ALA A 382 6.32 12.92 -23.62
C ALA A 382 6.39 14.08 -22.59
N LYS A 383 5.67 15.18 -22.84
CA LYS A 383 5.59 16.31 -21.90
C LYS A 383 4.72 16.07 -20.66
N LEU A 384 3.65 15.28 -20.77
CA LEU A 384 2.73 14.97 -19.67
C LEU A 384 3.16 13.73 -18.89
N GLY A 385 3.75 12.72 -19.53
CA GLY A 385 4.23 11.50 -18.87
C GLY A 385 5.36 11.76 -17.87
N SER A 386 6.26 12.71 -18.15
CA SER A 386 7.31 13.12 -17.21
C SER A 386 6.77 13.92 -16.01
N ASN A 387 5.68 14.66 -16.17
CA ASN A 387 5.06 15.42 -15.10
C ASN A 387 4.06 14.59 -14.25
N PHE A 388 3.42 13.56 -14.82
CA PHE A 388 2.45 12.73 -14.11
C PHE A 388 3.10 11.62 -13.29
N SER A 389 4.15 10.99 -13.78
CA SER A 389 4.94 10.02 -12.99
C SER A 389 5.65 10.68 -11.79
N ALA A 390 5.94 11.98 -11.87
CA ALA A 390 6.52 12.75 -10.77
C ALA A 390 5.47 13.40 -9.83
N LYS A 391 4.22 13.55 -10.26
CA LYS A 391 3.11 14.19 -9.52
C LYS A 391 2.05 13.22 -8.98
N ALA A 392 2.17 11.92 -9.19
CA ALA A 392 1.35 10.92 -8.51
C ALA A 392 1.66 10.78 -7.00
N GLY A 393 2.56 11.62 -6.47
CA GLY A 393 2.62 11.98 -5.07
C GLY A 393 1.68 13.16 -4.83
N TYR A 394 0.53 12.90 -4.22
CA TYR A 394 -0.41 13.83 -3.58
C TYR A 394 0.03 15.32 -3.61
N ALA A 395 -0.32 16.07 -4.63
CA ALA A 395 -0.21 17.51 -4.65
C ALA A 395 -1.60 18.13 -4.77
N ASN A 396 -1.90 19.02 -3.82
CA ASN A 396 -3.08 19.87 -3.75
C ASN A 396 -3.42 20.51 -5.09
N GLY A 397 -4.73 20.52 -5.38
CA GLY A 397 -5.28 21.23 -6.54
C GLY A 397 -4.91 22.71 -6.56
N ARG A 398 -4.25 23.08 -7.62
CA ARG A 398 -4.34 24.37 -8.29
C ARG A 398 -3.71 24.23 -9.67
N ASP A 399 -4.43 24.81 -10.66
CA ASP A 399 -4.04 25.08 -12.02
C ASP A 399 -4.07 23.94 -13.06
N LEU A 400 -5.29 23.69 -13.55
CA LEU A 400 -5.53 23.31 -14.93
C LEU A 400 -6.64 24.19 -15.50
N LYS A 401 -6.24 25.32 -16.06
CA LYS A 401 -7.13 26.13 -16.92
C LYS A 401 -7.28 25.40 -18.25
N PHE A 402 -8.42 24.79 -18.46
CA PHE A 402 -8.89 24.37 -19.77
C PHE A 402 -10.07 25.25 -20.20
N ARG A 403 -9.91 25.91 -21.35
CA ARG A 403 -10.98 26.63 -22.00
C ARG A 403 -12.09 25.68 -22.41
N ARG A 404 -13.32 25.99 -21.99
CA ARG A 404 -14.56 25.39 -22.47
C ARG A 404 -14.92 25.91 -23.84
N GLN A 405 -15.41 25.03 -24.71
CA GLN A 405 -16.45 25.37 -25.66
C GLN A 405 -17.80 24.92 -25.10
N ALA A 406 -18.57 25.90 -24.63
CA ALA A 406 -20.00 25.74 -24.39
C ALA A 406 -20.66 25.96 -25.74
N ASP A 407 -21.26 24.92 -26.31
CA ASP A 407 -22.37 25.02 -27.27
C ASP A 407 -22.78 23.60 -27.67
N ALA A 408 -23.67 22.98 -26.90
CA ALA A 408 -24.58 21.91 -27.36
C ALA A 408 -25.68 21.70 -26.29
N ARG A 409 -26.47 22.72 -26.05
CA ARG A 409 -27.79 22.56 -25.42
C ARG A 409 -28.83 23.07 -26.38
N ALA A 410 -29.39 22.19 -27.20
CA ALA A 410 -30.76 22.27 -27.70
C ALA A 410 -31.15 20.95 -28.35
N ASN A 411 -32.30 20.43 -27.93
CA ASN A 411 -33.05 19.33 -28.54
C ASN A 411 -32.65 17.88 -28.17
N LEU A 412 -33.30 17.39 -27.14
CA LEU A 412 -33.76 15.99 -27.07
C LEU A 412 -34.90 15.90 -26.01
N GLN A 413 -36.09 16.28 -26.42
CA GLN A 413 -37.36 15.73 -25.91
C GLN A 413 -37.95 14.90 -27.04
N THR A 414 -38.13 13.63 -26.84
CA THR A 414 -39.33 12.81 -27.06
C THR A 414 -38.98 11.34 -27.34
N SER A 415 -39.53 10.48 -26.51
CA SER A 415 -40.15 9.16 -26.72
C SER A 415 -39.46 8.04 -27.49
N GLY A 416 -39.17 6.94 -26.79
CA GLY A 416 -39.54 5.57 -27.04
C GLY A 416 -39.27 4.96 -28.43
N ALA A 417 -37.99 4.50 -28.66
CA ALA A 417 -37.70 3.36 -29.56
C ALA A 417 -36.26 2.90 -29.26
N ALA A 418 -36.12 1.80 -28.53
CA ALA A 418 -34.93 1.52 -27.73
C ALA A 418 -33.80 0.75 -28.43
N ASN A 419 -33.73 0.59 -29.74
CA ASN A 419 -32.66 -0.24 -30.33
C ASN A 419 -31.80 0.37 -31.44
N GLU A 420 -32.26 1.37 -32.19
CA GLU A 420 -31.43 2.04 -33.21
C GLU A 420 -30.91 3.41 -32.75
N SER A 421 -31.61 4.05 -31.80
CA SER A 421 -31.18 5.34 -31.23
C SER A 421 -30.00 5.21 -30.26
N GLU A 422 -29.86 4.11 -29.56
CA GLU A 422 -28.73 3.86 -28.64
C GLU A 422 -27.41 3.66 -29.40
N ILE A 423 -27.43 3.02 -30.56
CA ILE A 423 -26.27 2.86 -31.45
C ILE A 423 -25.92 4.21 -32.09
N GLY A 424 -26.91 5.03 -32.41
CA GLY A 424 -26.74 6.39 -32.92
C GLY A 424 -26.12 7.34 -31.89
N ALA A 425 -26.62 7.30 -30.64
CA ALA A 425 -26.08 8.08 -29.52
C ALA A 425 -24.66 7.64 -29.16
N ALA A 426 -24.37 6.33 -29.16
CA ALA A 426 -23.02 5.80 -28.93
C ALA A 426 -22.02 6.28 -30.01
N LYS A 427 -22.44 6.43 -31.27
CA LYS A 427 -21.61 7.00 -32.35
C LYS A 427 -21.38 8.49 -32.19
N GLN A 428 -22.35 9.26 -31.66
CA GLN A 428 -22.19 10.69 -31.36
C GLN A 428 -21.24 10.98 -30.19
N ILE A 429 -21.10 10.07 -29.24
CA ILE A 429 -20.25 10.22 -28.06
C ILE A 429 -18.77 10.38 -28.43
N PHE A 430 -18.33 9.78 -29.53
CA PHE A 430 -16.96 9.90 -30.05
C PHE A 430 -16.83 10.84 -31.24
N ALA A 431 -17.91 11.58 -31.58
CA ALA A 431 -17.83 12.59 -32.62
C ALA A 431 -17.04 13.82 -32.11
N ASN A 432 -16.04 14.25 -32.87
CA ASN A 432 -15.34 15.50 -32.63
C ASN A 432 -16.26 16.66 -33.06
N SER A 433 -15.87 17.88 -32.67
CA SER A 433 -16.57 19.15 -32.99
C SER A 433 -16.91 19.37 -34.49
N ASN A 434 -16.43 18.53 -35.39
CA ASN A 434 -16.68 18.52 -36.81
C ASN A 434 -17.62 17.40 -37.28
N GLY A 435 -18.35 16.71 -36.39
CA GLY A 435 -19.37 15.72 -36.75
C GLY A 435 -18.83 14.40 -37.34
N ARG A 436 -17.52 14.16 -37.34
CA ARG A 436 -16.93 12.88 -37.77
C ARG A 436 -16.90 11.91 -36.60
N THR A 437 -17.56 10.76 -36.75
CA THR A 437 -17.41 9.63 -35.77
C THR A 437 -15.96 9.20 -35.76
N ALA A 438 -15.31 9.25 -34.58
CA ALA A 438 -13.98 8.71 -34.45
C ALA A 438 -14.08 7.18 -34.68
N GLU A 439 -13.46 6.68 -35.75
CA GLU A 439 -13.19 5.25 -35.87
C GLU A 439 -12.27 4.88 -34.72
N THR A 440 -12.72 3.96 -33.87
CA THR A 440 -11.86 3.42 -32.82
C THR A 440 -10.69 2.70 -33.52
N ASN A 441 -9.48 3.03 -33.14
CA ASN A 441 -8.22 2.53 -33.75
C ASN A 441 -7.99 1.03 -33.47
N GLY A 442 -9.04 0.26 -33.22
CA GLY A 442 -8.97 -1.14 -32.77
C GLY A 442 -8.45 -1.31 -31.35
N LYS A 443 -8.06 -0.22 -30.68
CA LYS A 443 -7.56 -0.23 -29.30
C LYS A 443 -8.69 -0.36 -28.29
N LYS A 444 -8.36 -0.99 -27.15
CA LYS A 444 -9.32 -1.32 -26.08
C LYS A 444 -8.87 -0.70 -24.76
N LEU A 445 -9.80 0.02 -24.11
CA LEU A 445 -9.63 0.62 -22.80
C LEU A 445 -10.54 -0.07 -21.77
N LEU A 446 -9.96 -0.49 -20.66
CA LEU A 446 -10.70 -1.11 -19.56
C LEU A 446 -10.76 -0.18 -18.34
N VAL A 447 -11.96 0.04 -17.82
CA VAL A 447 -12.18 0.59 -16.48
C VAL A 447 -12.48 -0.58 -15.54
N CYS A 448 -11.64 -0.80 -14.54
CA CYS A 448 -11.77 -2.00 -13.71
C CYS A 448 -11.66 -1.73 -12.20
N CYS A 449 -12.21 -2.65 -11.44
CA CYS A 449 -11.96 -2.84 -10.02
C CYS A 449 -11.86 -4.35 -9.74
N ALA A 450 -11.99 -4.82 -8.50
CA ALA A 450 -11.94 -6.25 -8.19
C ALA A 450 -12.89 -7.08 -9.08
N LEU A 451 -14.16 -6.70 -9.11
CA LEU A 451 -15.25 -7.42 -9.81
C LEU A 451 -15.77 -6.67 -11.05
N GLY A 452 -15.55 -5.36 -11.12
CA GLY A 452 -16.11 -4.51 -12.18
C GLY A 452 -17.58 -4.16 -11.98
N TYR A 453 -18.08 -4.13 -10.72
CA TYR A 453 -19.50 -3.89 -10.43
C TYR A 453 -19.79 -2.57 -9.72
N GLY A 454 -18.89 -2.09 -8.84
CA GLY A 454 -19.14 -0.90 -7.99
C GLY A 454 -18.21 0.26 -8.32
N ARG A 455 -16.98 0.26 -7.81
CA ARG A 455 -16.00 1.36 -7.92
C ARG A 455 -15.77 1.81 -9.36
N SER A 456 -15.44 0.88 -10.25
CA SER A 456 -15.23 1.17 -11.68
C SER A 456 -16.51 1.64 -12.40
N ALA A 457 -17.66 1.06 -12.03
CA ALA A 457 -18.95 1.51 -12.57
C ALA A 457 -19.28 2.94 -12.09
N SER A 458 -18.97 3.29 -10.83
CA SER A 458 -19.18 4.64 -10.31
C SER A 458 -18.32 5.70 -11.04
N VAL A 459 -17.07 5.36 -11.33
CA VAL A 459 -16.17 6.24 -12.10
C VAL A 459 -16.66 6.41 -13.54
N LEU A 460 -17.09 5.31 -14.19
CA LEU A 460 -17.61 5.35 -15.54
C LEU A 460 -18.90 6.17 -15.63
N LEU A 461 -19.82 6.02 -14.66
CA LEU A 461 -21.03 6.86 -14.55
C LEU A 461 -20.69 8.34 -14.38
N ALA A 462 -19.76 8.67 -13.50
CA ALA A 462 -19.31 10.06 -13.31
C ALA A 462 -18.73 10.66 -14.61
N TRP A 463 -17.92 9.90 -15.33
CA TRP A 463 -17.36 10.31 -16.59
C TRP A 463 -18.44 10.54 -17.67
N MET A 464 -19.44 9.63 -17.79
CA MET A 464 -20.53 9.76 -18.74
C MET A 464 -21.37 11.01 -18.48
N VAL A 465 -21.65 11.30 -17.20
CA VAL A 465 -22.45 12.49 -16.84
C VAL A 465 -21.66 13.78 -17.07
N ILE A 466 -20.40 13.82 -16.61
CA ILE A 466 -19.60 15.05 -16.61
C ILE A 466 -19.07 15.39 -17.99
N TYR A 467 -18.56 14.40 -18.72
CA TYR A 467 -17.84 14.64 -19.97
C TYR A 467 -18.63 14.31 -21.22
N ARG A 468 -19.72 13.54 -21.10
CA ARG A 468 -20.55 13.11 -22.23
C ARG A 468 -21.98 13.63 -22.16
N GLY A 469 -22.36 14.31 -21.06
CA GLY A 469 -23.66 14.96 -20.92
C GLY A 469 -24.84 14.02 -20.75
N PHE A 470 -24.59 12.75 -20.39
CA PHE A 470 -25.68 11.80 -20.10
C PHE A 470 -26.46 12.23 -18.85
N GLY A 471 -27.77 11.98 -18.84
CA GLY A 471 -28.54 11.91 -17.60
C GLY A 471 -28.03 10.72 -16.75
N PHE A 472 -28.06 10.87 -15.41
CA PHE A 472 -27.59 9.78 -14.52
C PHE A 472 -28.33 8.46 -14.77
N ASP A 473 -29.67 8.52 -14.95
CA ASP A 473 -30.48 7.33 -15.19
C ASP A 473 -30.20 6.68 -16.53
N ASP A 474 -30.00 7.47 -17.58
CA ASP A 474 -29.66 6.99 -18.92
C ASP A 474 -28.30 6.28 -18.90
N ALA A 475 -27.30 6.89 -18.27
CA ALA A 475 -25.99 6.29 -18.09
C ALA A 475 -26.07 4.97 -17.30
N LEU A 476 -26.83 4.95 -16.20
CA LEU A 476 -26.98 3.76 -15.37
C LEU A 476 -27.72 2.63 -16.12
N ASN A 477 -28.78 2.97 -16.87
CA ASN A 477 -29.53 2.02 -17.69
C ASN A 477 -28.64 1.43 -18.79
N LEU A 478 -27.82 2.25 -19.44
CA LEU A 478 -26.85 1.77 -20.42
C LEU A 478 -25.85 0.78 -19.80
N LEU A 479 -25.31 1.09 -18.61
CA LEU A 479 -24.41 0.17 -17.92
C LEU A 479 -25.11 -1.16 -17.58
N LYS A 480 -26.35 -1.10 -17.07
CA LYS A 480 -27.12 -2.28 -16.69
C LYS A 480 -27.54 -3.12 -17.90
N SER A 481 -27.81 -2.52 -19.06
CA SER A 481 -28.14 -3.24 -20.30
C SER A 481 -26.94 -4.03 -20.84
N ARG A 482 -25.72 -3.56 -20.60
CA ARG A 482 -24.49 -4.17 -21.10
C ARG A 482 -23.82 -5.12 -20.11
N ARG A 483 -23.99 -4.89 -18.80
CA ARG A 483 -23.36 -5.67 -17.75
C ARG A 483 -24.39 -6.19 -16.74
N GLU A 484 -24.43 -7.49 -16.56
CA GLU A 484 -25.40 -8.23 -15.72
C GLU A 484 -25.53 -7.69 -14.29
N LYS A 485 -24.40 -7.26 -13.69
CA LYS A 485 -24.36 -6.74 -12.32
C LYS A 485 -23.69 -5.39 -12.24
N ILE A 486 -24.46 -4.41 -11.81
CA ILE A 486 -23.98 -3.08 -11.42
C ILE A 486 -24.45 -2.80 -10.00
N ALA A 487 -23.50 -2.57 -9.09
CA ALA A 487 -23.74 -2.30 -7.68
C ALA A 487 -23.31 -0.86 -7.35
N VAL A 488 -24.26 0.05 -7.45
CA VAL A 488 -24.07 1.48 -7.09
C VAL A 488 -25.02 1.85 -5.98
N SER A 489 -24.55 2.68 -5.05
CA SER A 489 -25.38 3.13 -3.91
C SER A 489 -26.30 4.27 -4.32
N SER A 490 -27.38 4.47 -3.55
CA SER A 490 -28.31 5.59 -3.74
C SER A 490 -27.63 6.97 -3.59
N SER A 491 -26.61 7.07 -2.74
CA SER A 491 -25.85 8.32 -2.54
C SER A 491 -24.94 8.69 -3.71
N LEU A 492 -24.69 7.77 -4.65
CA LEU A 492 -23.82 8.03 -5.79
C LEU A 492 -24.41 9.07 -6.74
N ARG A 493 -25.73 9.03 -6.97
CA ARG A 493 -26.44 10.02 -7.80
C ARG A 493 -26.16 11.42 -7.33
N GLU A 494 -26.45 11.70 -6.06
CA GLU A 494 -26.28 13.04 -5.47
C GLU A 494 -24.82 13.54 -5.61
N ARG A 495 -23.84 12.65 -5.41
CA ARG A 495 -22.42 13.00 -5.55
C ARG A 495 -22.06 13.37 -6.99
N ILE A 496 -22.55 12.62 -7.99
CA ILE A 496 -22.27 12.88 -9.40
C ILE A 496 -22.99 14.13 -9.86
N GLU A 497 -24.26 14.36 -9.49
CA GLU A 497 -25.03 15.54 -9.83
C GLU A 497 -24.39 16.83 -9.25
N ARG A 498 -24.00 16.78 -7.96
CA ARG A 498 -23.24 17.90 -7.34
C ARG A 498 -21.92 18.18 -8.09
N LEU A 499 -21.25 17.14 -8.56
CA LEU A 499 -20.02 17.29 -9.30
C LEU A 499 -20.26 17.90 -10.68
N ALA A 500 -21.33 17.49 -11.37
CA ALA A 500 -21.71 18.03 -12.69
C ALA A 500 -22.04 19.54 -12.61
N VAL A 501 -22.79 19.95 -11.58
CA VAL A 501 -23.09 21.39 -11.34
C VAL A 501 -21.81 22.19 -11.14
N ARG A 502 -20.93 21.76 -10.22
CA ARG A 502 -19.63 22.44 -9.99
C ARG A 502 -18.75 22.52 -11.24
N THR A 503 -18.88 21.54 -12.13
CA THR A 503 -18.10 21.52 -13.36
C THR A 503 -18.74 22.40 -14.45
N SER A 504 -20.04 22.75 -14.36
CA SER A 504 -20.71 23.68 -15.27
C SER A 504 -20.49 25.16 -14.91
N GLU A 505 -20.07 25.47 -13.70
CA GLU A 505 -19.83 26.86 -13.22
C GLU A 505 -18.39 27.35 -13.44
N ILE A 506 -17.47 26.45 -13.84
CA ILE A 506 -16.06 26.76 -14.15
C ILE A 506 -15.85 26.74 -15.67
#